data_0edc6abff89cc6d2c223308a4d2bcd08
#
_entry.id   0edc6abff89cc6d2c223308a4d2bcd08
#
_cell.length_a   1.000
_cell.length_b   1.000
_cell.length_c   1.000
_cell.angle_alpha   90.00
_cell.angle_beta   90.00
_cell.angle_gamma   90.00
#
_symmetry.space_group_name_H-M   'P 1'
#
loop_
_entity.id
_entity.type
_entity.pdbx_description
1 polymer ?
#
loop_
_entity_poly.entity_id
_entity_poly.type
_entity_poly.pdbx_seq_one_letter_code
_entity_poly.pdbx_strand_id
1 'polypeptide(L)'
;MDETLEPQEADHGPMGEWPTGRLLSTASRLVEHAWLEALDELGLSHAGLIALHLLGEEPTNQTDLAARARVENQTMSRTLDRLEREGFIIRERD
;
A
#
# COMPACT_ATOMS: atom_id res chain seq x y z
N MET A 1 9.87 -14.11 -45.81
CA MET A 1 10.46 -13.05 -45.00
C MET A 1 9.96 -13.15 -43.56
N ASP A 2 10.86 -13.16 -42.66
CA ASP A 2 10.48 -13.22 -41.29
C ASP A 2 10.11 -11.85 -40.78
N GLU A 3 8.96 -11.75 -40.24
CA GLU A 3 8.51 -10.55 -39.62
C GLU A 3 8.94 -10.55 -38.16
N THR A 4 9.68 -9.54 -37.79
CA THR A 4 10.09 -9.38 -36.41
C THR A 4 9.10 -8.45 -35.74
N LEU A 5 8.43 -8.96 -34.72
CA LEU A 5 7.51 -8.16 -33.96
C LEU A 5 8.22 -7.64 -32.73
N GLU A 6 8.26 -6.35 -32.61
CA GLU A 6 8.89 -5.70 -31.47
C GLU A 6 7.92 -4.76 -30.79
N PRO A 7 8.01 -4.63 -29.48
CA PRO A 7 7.21 -3.61 -28.80
C PRO A 7 7.68 -2.24 -29.26
N GLN A 8 6.76 -1.33 -29.43
CA GLN A 8 7.07 0.02 -29.87
C GLN A 8 7.28 0.97 -28.72
N GLU A 9 7.87 0.48 -27.68
CA GLU A 9 8.07 1.26 -26.46
C GLU A 9 8.91 2.50 -26.68
N ALA A 10 9.93 2.37 -27.53
CA ALA A 10 10.80 3.50 -27.83
C ALA A 10 10.06 4.61 -28.58
N ASP A 11 9.03 4.23 -29.35
CA ASP A 11 8.26 5.19 -30.13
C ASP A 11 7.13 5.81 -29.33
N HIS A 12 6.70 5.13 -28.27
CA HIS A 12 5.55 5.55 -27.48
C HIS A 12 5.92 6.22 -26.17
N GLY A 13 7.18 6.16 -25.77
CA GLY A 13 7.61 6.73 -24.50
C GLY A 13 7.03 6.00 -23.32
N PRO A 14 6.67 6.71 -22.25
CA PRO A 14 6.13 6.07 -21.04
C PRO A 14 4.84 5.32 -21.34
N MET A 15 4.65 4.20 -20.65
CA MET A 15 3.47 3.37 -20.83
C MET A 15 2.17 4.14 -20.66
N GLY A 16 2.15 5.16 -19.82
CA GLY A 16 0.96 5.97 -19.60
C GLY A 16 0.47 6.75 -20.82
N GLU A 17 1.31 6.87 -21.85
CA GLU A 17 0.94 7.57 -23.08
C GLU A 17 0.29 6.65 -24.10
N TRP A 18 0.39 5.35 -23.92
CA TRP A 18 -0.26 4.38 -24.80
C TRP A 18 -1.74 4.30 -24.46
N PRO A 19 -2.62 4.07 -25.44
CA PRO A 19 -4.04 3.83 -25.13
C PRO A 19 -4.22 2.70 -24.11
N THR A 20 -3.52 1.58 -24.30
CA THR A 20 -3.57 0.45 -23.37
C THR A 20 -3.00 0.85 -22.02
N GLY A 21 -1.88 1.57 -22.01
CA GLY A 21 -1.25 2.03 -20.78
C GLY A 21 -2.17 2.96 -20.00
N ARG A 22 -2.89 3.84 -20.70
CA ARG A 22 -3.84 4.73 -20.03
C ARG A 22 -5.00 3.97 -19.42
N LEU A 23 -5.48 2.94 -20.10
CA LEU A 23 -6.53 2.09 -19.55
C LEU A 23 -6.05 1.37 -18.31
N LEU A 24 -4.85 0.81 -18.34
CA LEU A 24 -4.26 0.14 -17.20
C LEU A 24 -4.04 1.10 -16.04
N SER A 25 -3.53 2.30 -16.32
CA SER A 25 -3.31 3.30 -15.29
C SER A 25 -4.62 3.74 -14.66
N THR A 26 -5.65 3.95 -15.47
CA THR A 26 -6.98 4.33 -14.98
C THR A 26 -7.57 3.22 -14.13
N ALA A 27 -7.51 1.98 -14.61
CA ALA A 27 -8.01 0.83 -13.87
C ALA A 27 -7.27 0.68 -12.53
N SER A 28 -5.96 0.85 -12.55
CA SER A 28 -5.15 0.77 -11.34
C SER A 28 -5.56 1.82 -10.32
N ARG A 29 -5.80 3.06 -10.77
CA ARG A 29 -6.24 4.12 -9.88
C ARG A 29 -7.63 3.85 -9.30
N LEU A 30 -8.52 3.30 -10.10
CA LEU A 30 -9.87 2.96 -9.65
C LEU A 30 -9.82 1.85 -8.60
N VAL A 31 -9.01 0.83 -8.83
CA VAL A 31 -8.85 -0.27 -7.88
C VAL A 31 -8.22 0.25 -6.58
N GLU A 32 -7.19 1.09 -6.69
CA GLU A 32 -6.56 1.66 -5.51
C GLU A 32 -7.53 2.52 -4.71
N HIS A 33 -8.33 3.33 -5.39
CA HIS A 33 -9.32 4.16 -4.74
C HIS A 33 -10.37 3.32 -3.99
N ALA A 34 -10.89 2.29 -4.65
CA ALA A 34 -11.86 1.39 -4.03
C ALA A 34 -11.26 0.65 -2.84
N TRP A 35 -10.00 0.27 -2.94
CA TRP A 35 -9.28 -0.38 -1.86
C TRP A 35 -9.14 0.53 -0.64
N LEU A 36 -8.72 1.79 -0.88
CA LEU A 36 -8.58 2.77 0.19
C LEU A 36 -9.92 3.09 0.84
N GLU A 37 -10.99 3.18 0.06
CA GLU A 37 -12.33 3.38 0.61
C GLU A 37 -12.77 2.20 1.46
N ALA A 38 -12.52 0.99 1.00
CA ALA A 38 -12.85 -0.21 1.76
C ALA A 38 -12.10 -0.26 3.09
N LEU A 39 -10.81 0.08 3.08
CA LEU A 39 -10.02 0.14 4.30
C LEU A 39 -10.56 1.20 5.26
N ASP A 40 -10.94 2.36 4.73
CA ASP A 40 -11.46 3.44 5.55
C ASP A 40 -12.76 3.04 6.23
N GLU A 41 -13.65 2.34 5.52
CA GLU A 41 -14.89 1.83 6.10
C GLU A 41 -14.62 0.87 7.26
N LEU A 42 -13.51 0.15 7.21
CA LEU A 42 -13.11 -0.75 8.29
C LEU A 42 -12.35 -0.04 9.41
N GLY A 43 -12.13 1.26 9.30
CA GLY A 43 -11.32 2.01 10.26
C GLY A 43 -9.84 1.79 10.08
N LEU A 44 -9.42 1.35 8.90
CA LEU A 44 -8.03 1.05 8.62
C LEU A 44 -7.45 2.00 7.60
N SER A 45 -6.14 2.21 7.68
CA SER A 45 -5.37 2.84 6.62
C SER A 45 -4.50 1.75 5.99
N HIS A 46 -3.87 2.08 4.86
CA HIS A 46 -2.93 1.16 4.23
C HIS A 46 -1.78 0.82 5.19
N ALA A 47 -1.24 1.83 5.88
CA ALA A 47 -0.19 1.61 6.88
C ALA A 47 -0.70 0.75 8.03
N GLY A 48 -1.95 0.93 8.43
CA GLY A 48 -2.57 0.11 9.48
C GLY A 48 -2.66 -1.34 9.08
N LEU A 49 -3.04 -1.61 7.85
CA LEU A 49 -3.12 -2.99 7.36
C LEU A 49 -1.75 -3.65 7.35
N ILE A 50 -0.72 -2.93 6.88
CA ILE A 50 0.65 -3.45 6.87
C ILE A 50 1.10 -3.74 8.29
N ALA A 51 0.83 -2.82 9.23
CA ALA A 51 1.19 -3.01 10.62
C ALA A 51 0.52 -4.25 11.21
N LEU A 52 -0.78 -4.44 10.96
CA LEU A 52 -1.48 -5.61 11.44
C LEU A 52 -0.91 -6.90 10.87
N HIS A 53 -0.58 -6.89 9.58
CA HIS A 53 0.02 -8.04 8.95
C HIS A 53 1.34 -8.42 9.60
N LEU A 54 2.21 -7.43 9.83
CA LEU A 54 3.50 -7.69 10.45
C LEU A 54 3.36 -8.13 11.91
N LEU A 55 2.43 -7.55 12.65
CA LEU A 55 2.18 -7.95 14.03
C LEU A 55 1.58 -9.35 14.12
N GLY A 56 0.87 -9.78 13.08
CA GLY A 56 0.35 -11.13 13.02
C GLY A 56 1.42 -12.19 12.92
N GLU A 57 2.62 -11.83 12.46
CA GLU A 57 3.74 -12.77 12.37
C GLU A 57 4.41 -12.94 13.73
N GLU A 58 4.65 -11.83 14.42
CA GLU A 58 5.25 -11.86 15.76
C GLU A 58 5.06 -10.50 16.43
N PRO A 59 5.01 -10.47 17.76
CA PRO A 59 5.01 -9.20 18.46
C PRO A 59 6.28 -8.41 18.14
N THR A 60 6.13 -7.10 18.00
CA THR A 60 7.29 -6.28 17.66
C THR A 60 7.08 -4.88 18.22
N ASN A 61 8.16 -4.12 18.33
CA ASN A 61 8.07 -2.76 18.84
C ASN A 61 7.84 -1.77 17.71
N GLN A 62 7.48 -0.54 18.09
CA GLN A 62 7.12 0.48 17.11
C GLN A 62 8.25 0.82 16.15
N THR A 63 9.47 0.94 16.66
CA THR A 63 10.62 1.31 15.83
C THR A 63 10.89 0.26 14.75
N ASP A 64 10.90 -1.00 15.14
CA ASP A 64 11.11 -2.09 14.19
C ASP A 64 9.95 -2.19 13.20
N LEU A 65 8.74 -1.98 13.68
CA LEU A 65 7.56 -2.02 12.83
C LEU A 65 7.60 -0.91 11.77
N ALA A 66 7.98 0.30 12.18
CA ALA A 66 8.11 1.42 11.25
C ALA A 66 9.17 1.13 10.18
N ALA A 67 10.30 0.57 10.59
CA ALA A 67 11.38 0.23 9.66
C ALA A 67 10.93 -0.84 8.66
N ARG A 68 10.26 -1.87 9.13
CA ARG A 68 9.79 -2.96 8.27
C ARG A 68 8.69 -2.49 7.32
N ALA A 69 7.82 -1.62 7.78
CA ALA A 69 6.75 -1.05 6.97
C ALA A 69 7.22 0.08 6.06
N ARG A 70 8.46 0.52 6.23
CA ARG A 70 9.06 1.63 5.47
C ARG A 70 8.27 2.93 5.62
N VAL A 71 7.86 3.22 6.83
CA VAL A 71 7.22 4.49 7.16
C VAL A 71 8.01 5.17 8.28
N GLU A 72 7.78 6.46 8.41
CA GLU A 72 8.40 7.21 9.50
C GLU A 72 7.84 6.77 10.85
N ASN A 73 8.67 6.86 11.86
CA ASN A 73 8.26 6.47 13.21
C ASN A 73 7.04 7.26 13.70
N GLN A 74 6.96 8.53 13.34
CA GLN A 74 5.82 9.35 13.68
C GLN A 74 4.53 8.87 13.02
N THR A 75 4.64 8.50 11.74
CA THR A 75 3.51 7.92 11.00
C THR A 75 3.06 6.61 11.65
N MET A 76 4.02 5.78 12.02
CA MET A 76 3.68 4.52 12.69
C MET A 76 3.03 4.77 14.04
N SER A 77 3.51 5.76 14.78
CA SER A 77 2.91 6.11 16.08
C SER A 77 1.44 6.47 15.93
N ARG A 78 1.11 7.31 14.96
CA ARG A 78 -0.28 7.69 14.70
C ARG A 78 -1.12 6.50 14.25
N THR A 79 -0.53 5.67 13.41
CA THR A 79 -1.19 4.47 12.91
C THR A 79 -1.54 3.52 14.05
N LEU A 80 -0.58 3.29 14.94
CA LEU A 80 -0.79 2.40 16.08
C LEU A 80 -1.80 2.97 17.07
N ASP A 81 -1.77 4.29 17.29
CA ASP A 81 -2.76 4.94 18.15
C ASP A 81 -4.18 4.72 17.62
N ARG A 82 -4.34 4.84 16.30
CA ARG A 82 -5.64 4.60 15.68
C ARG A 82 -6.05 3.14 15.79
N LEU A 83 -5.13 2.22 15.51
CA LEU A 83 -5.41 0.78 15.59
C LEU A 83 -5.80 0.38 17.02
N GLU A 84 -5.13 0.92 18.02
CA GLU A 84 -5.47 0.65 19.41
C GLU A 84 -6.85 1.20 19.74
N ARG A 85 -7.14 2.42 19.31
CA ARG A 85 -8.42 3.07 19.57
C ARG A 85 -9.58 2.33 18.90
N GLU A 86 -9.34 1.78 17.71
CA GLU A 86 -10.33 1.01 16.98
C GLU A 86 -10.43 -0.45 17.45
N GLY A 87 -9.59 -0.85 18.40
CA GLY A 87 -9.64 -2.19 18.98
C GLY A 87 -8.91 -3.26 18.20
N PHE A 88 -8.11 -2.89 17.21
CA PHE A 88 -7.36 -3.88 16.42
C PHE A 88 -6.11 -4.39 17.09
N ILE A 89 -5.52 -3.62 18.00
CA ILE A 89 -4.28 -4.01 18.68
C ILE A 89 -4.36 -3.68 20.16
N ILE A 90 -3.50 -4.34 20.91
CA ILE A 90 -3.25 -4.04 22.31
C ILE A 90 -1.79 -3.65 22.41
N ARG A 91 -1.50 -2.55 23.09
CA ARG A 91 -0.13 -2.10 23.30
C ARG A 91 0.25 -2.35 24.74
N GLU A 92 1.27 -3.18 24.93
CA GLU A 92 1.82 -3.39 26.25
C GLU A 92 2.88 -2.33 26.51
N ARG A 93 2.73 -1.62 27.59
CA ARG A 93 3.67 -0.58 28.02
C ARG A 93 4.29 -0.99 29.34
N ASP A 94 5.60 -0.89 29.36
CA ASP A 94 6.35 -1.17 30.59
C ASP A 94 6.24 -0.04 31.58
#